data_7cf9526c7e496a38bd2bcf57a32c6431
#
_entry.id   7cf9526c7e496a38bd2bcf57a32c6431
#
_cell.length_a   1.000
_cell.length_b   1.000
_cell.length_c   1.000
_cell.angle_alpha   90.00
_cell.angle_beta   90.00
_cell.angle_gamma   90.00
#
_symmetry.space_group_name_H-M   'P 1'
#
loop_
_entity.id
_entity.type
_entity.pdbx_description
1 polymer ?
#
loop_
_entity_poly.entity_id
_entity_poly.type
_entity_poly.pdbx_seq_one_letter_code
_entity_poly.pdbx_strand_id
1 'polypeptide(L)'
;MTPDRYSVIPVAFRLLDLTARSWLTRSELGEALDCHERTVRRILDALRTAGAVIHQRPRGKTTALEYRSVTPVRGTRRGPA
;
A
#
# COMPACT_ATOMS: atom_id res chain seq x y z
N MET A 1 24.17 -8.00 8.48
CA MET A 1 22.94 -7.97 8.42
C MET A 1 22.40 -6.73 8.03
N THR A 2 21.63 -6.64 7.12
CA THR A 2 21.10 -5.43 6.68
C THR A 2 19.65 -5.57 6.72
N PRO A 3 19.13 -5.49 7.84
CA PRO A 3 17.74 -5.66 8.04
C PRO A 3 16.91 -4.72 7.25
N ASP A 4 17.42 -3.55 6.94
CA ASP A 4 16.62 -2.60 6.25
C ASP A 4 16.14 -3.10 4.93
N ARG A 5 16.98 -3.79 4.22
CA ARG A 5 16.64 -4.26 2.92
C ARG A 5 15.55 -5.29 3.00
N TYR A 6 15.58 -6.14 3.97
CA TYR A 6 14.59 -7.17 4.07
C TYR A 6 13.32 -6.71 4.76
N SER A 7 13.39 -5.65 5.55
CA SER A 7 12.20 -5.21 6.24
C SER A 7 11.24 -4.48 5.31
N VAL A 8 11.70 -3.97 4.19
CA VAL A 8 10.83 -3.28 3.27
C VAL A 8 9.81 -4.22 2.64
N ILE A 9 10.20 -5.44 2.34
CA ILE A 9 9.30 -6.38 1.71
C ILE A 9 8.10 -6.74 2.58
N PRO A 10 8.29 -7.12 3.83
CA PRO A 10 7.15 -7.40 4.69
C PRO A 10 6.27 -6.17 4.92
N VAL A 11 6.88 -4.99 4.96
CA VAL A 11 6.12 -3.76 5.17
C VAL A 11 5.26 -3.48 3.95
N ALA A 12 5.78 -3.74 2.75
CA ALA A 12 5.01 -3.55 1.53
C ALA A 12 3.80 -4.49 1.49
N PHE A 13 3.96 -5.72 1.91
CA PHE A 13 2.84 -6.65 1.95
C PHE A 13 1.82 -6.23 3.01
N ARG A 14 2.28 -5.72 4.14
CA ARG A 14 1.36 -5.24 5.15
C ARG A 14 0.57 -4.04 4.65
N LEU A 15 1.24 -3.15 3.88
CA LEU A 15 0.57 -2.00 3.32
C LEU A 15 -0.52 -2.45 2.36
N LEU A 16 -0.25 -3.43 1.53
CA LEU A 16 -1.25 -3.94 0.61
C LEU A 16 -2.42 -4.56 1.36
N ASP A 17 -2.14 -5.29 2.41
CA ASP A 17 -3.18 -5.93 3.18
C ASP A 17 -4.06 -4.90 3.87
N LEU A 18 -3.46 -3.88 4.46
CA LEU A 18 -4.21 -2.84 5.13
C LEU A 18 -5.07 -2.05 4.15
N THR A 19 -4.50 -1.68 3.01
CA THR A 19 -5.23 -0.89 2.04
C THR A 19 -6.26 -1.72 1.27
N ALA A 20 -6.14 -3.03 1.29
CA ALA A 20 -7.14 -3.87 0.68
C ALA A 20 -8.43 -3.87 1.49
N ARG A 21 -8.33 -3.51 2.77
CA ARG A 21 -9.48 -3.54 3.66
C ARG A 21 -10.11 -2.19 3.89
N SER A 22 -9.34 -1.14 3.77
CA SER A 22 -9.83 0.19 4.11
C SER A 22 -9.12 1.25 3.34
N TRP A 23 -9.74 2.40 3.25
CA TRP A 23 -9.08 3.58 2.70
C TRP A 23 -8.24 4.18 3.83
N LEU A 24 -6.96 4.32 3.60
CA LEU A 24 -6.04 4.85 4.62
C LEU A 24 -5.17 5.94 4.03
N THR A 25 -4.90 6.98 4.81
CA THR A 25 -4.00 8.04 4.38
C THR A 25 -2.56 7.61 4.62
N ARG A 26 -1.62 8.35 4.05
CA ARG A 26 -0.19 8.05 4.28
C ARG A 26 0.16 8.16 5.76
N SER A 27 -0.45 9.11 6.45
CA SER A 27 -0.19 9.27 7.87
C SER A 27 -0.68 8.06 8.64
N GLU A 28 -1.88 7.59 8.32
CA GLU A 28 -2.43 6.41 8.97
C GLU A 28 -1.60 5.18 8.66
N LEU A 29 -1.15 5.06 7.42
CA LEU A 29 -0.31 3.94 7.04
C LEU A 29 1.04 4.00 7.76
N GLY A 30 1.59 5.20 7.89
CA GLY A 30 2.85 5.35 8.60
C GLY A 30 2.73 4.91 10.04
N GLU A 31 1.62 5.25 10.68
CA GLU A 31 1.39 4.85 12.04
C GLU A 31 1.19 3.34 12.15
N ALA A 32 0.40 2.78 11.27
CA ALA A 32 0.14 1.35 11.30
C ALA A 32 1.38 0.51 11.00
N LEU A 33 2.25 1.04 10.15
CA LEU A 33 3.45 0.33 9.75
C LEU A 33 4.68 0.76 10.54
N ASP A 34 4.49 1.73 11.43
CA ASP A 34 5.56 2.25 12.24
C ASP A 34 6.70 2.79 11.39
N CYS A 35 6.38 3.59 10.42
CA CYS A 35 7.38 4.21 9.57
C CYS A 35 6.94 5.62 9.17
N HIS A 36 7.88 6.38 8.63
CA HIS A 36 7.61 7.74 8.24
C HIS A 36 6.76 7.78 6.97
N GLU A 37 5.98 8.83 6.79
CA GLU A 37 5.16 8.98 5.61
C GLU A 37 5.97 8.92 4.33
N ARG A 38 7.20 9.41 4.35
CA ARG A 38 8.07 9.37 3.21
C ARG A 38 8.34 7.93 2.79
N THR A 39 8.51 7.05 3.77
CA THR A 39 8.71 5.64 3.50
C THR A 39 7.45 5.03 2.91
N VAL A 40 6.28 5.43 3.42
CA VAL A 40 5.02 4.96 2.88
C VAL A 40 4.91 5.34 1.42
N ARG A 41 5.26 6.59 1.09
CA ARG A 41 5.19 7.05 -0.28
C ARG A 41 6.10 6.25 -1.19
N ARG A 42 7.29 5.94 -0.72
CA ARG A 42 8.24 5.14 -1.49
C ARG A 42 7.69 3.76 -1.74
N ILE A 43 7.06 3.16 -0.74
CA ILE A 43 6.50 1.84 -0.86
C ILE A 43 5.34 1.87 -1.86
N LEU A 44 4.48 2.88 -1.79
CA LEU A 44 3.38 3.00 -2.72
C LEU A 44 3.90 3.12 -4.16
N ASP A 45 4.92 3.93 -4.37
CA ASP A 45 5.49 4.11 -5.70
C ASP A 45 6.11 2.80 -6.20
N ALA A 46 6.82 2.11 -5.33
CA ALA A 46 7.45 0.85 -5.71
C ALA A 46 6.39 -0.21 -6.06
N LEU A 47 5.31 -0.25 -5.30
CA LEU A 47 4.25 -1.20 -5.57
C LEU A 47 3.57 -0.90 -6.89
N ARG A 48 3.33 0.36 -7.19
CA ARG A 48 2.73 0.74 -8.46
C ARG A 48 3.65 0.39 -9.62
N THR A 49 4.93 0.64 -9.44
CA THR A 49 5.91 0.29 -10.47
C THR A 49 5.92 -1.21 -10.71
N ALA A 50 5.70 -1.99 -9.67
CA ALA A 50 5.67 -3.42 -9.78
C ALA A 50 4.34 -3.97 -10.31
N GLY A 51 3.39 -3.09 -10.59
CA GLY A 51 2.13 -3.51 -11.17
C GLY A 51 0.94 -3.52 -10.24
N ALA A 52 1.11 -3.12 -9.00
CA ALA A 52 -0.01 -3.11 -8.08
C ALA A 52 -0.96 -1.97 -8.43
N VAL A 53 -2.24 -2.22 -8.33
CA VAL A 53 -3.23 -1.20 -8.60
C VAL A 53 -3.65 -0.59 -7.27
N ILE A 54 -3.30 0.67 -7.07
CA ILE A 54 -3.61 1.37 -5.85
C ILE A 54 -4.35 2.65 -6.20
N HIS A 55 -5.59 2.73 -5.76
CA HIS A 55 -6.42 3.90 -6.01
C HIS A 55 -6.16 4.93 -4.94
N GLN A 56 -6.39 6.20 -5.28
CA GLN A 56 -6.27 7.24 -4.30
C GLN A 56 -7.42 8.22 -4.50
N ARG A 57 -7.81 8.86 -3.43
CA ARG A 57 -8.87 9.87 -3.47
C ARG A 57 -8.68 10.81 -2.28
N PRO A 58 -9.23 12.01 -2.34
CA PRO A 58 -9.14 12.91 -1.19
C PRO A 58 -10.03 12.40 -0.08
N ARG A 59 -9.62 12.59 1.14
CA ARG A 59 -10.44 12.20 2.27
C ARG A 59 -11.37 13.36 2.61
N GLY A 60 -12.64 13.20 2.30
CA GLY A 60 -13.63 14.22 2.60
C GLY A 60 -13.26 15.56 1.99
N LYS A 61 -13.21 16.58 2.78
CA LYS A 61 -12.89 17.90 2.30
C LYS A 61 -11.43 18.28 2.54
N THR A 62 -10.62 17.33 2.99
CA THR A 62 -9.25 17.67 3.26
C THR A 62 -8.40 17.47 2.03
N THR A 63 -7.16 17.92 2.10
CA THR A 63 -6.24 17.71 1.00
C THR A 63 -5.49 16.39 1.16
N ALA A 64 -5.70 15.71 2.27
CA ALA A 64 -5.03 14.44 2.48
C ALA A 64 -5.61 13.39 1.54
N LEU A 65 -4.75 12.59 0.95
CA LEU A 65 -5.19 11.53 0.07
C LEU A 65 -5.25 10.23 0.84
N GLU A 66 -6.26 9.42 0.56
CA GLU A 66 -6.33 8.09 1.13
C GLU A 66 -6.18 7.07 0.01
N TYR A 67 -5.70 5.92 0.35
CA TYR A 67 -5.31 4.90 -0.61
C TYR A 67 -6.02 3.59 -0.35
N ARG A 68 -6.33 2.89 -1.42
CA ARG A 68 -6.90 1.55 -1.32
C ARG A 68 -6.38 0.69 -2.45
N SER A 69 -5.86 -0.49 -2.12
CA SER A 69 -5.34 -1.36 -3.15
C SER A 69 -6.43 -2.28 -3.66
N VAL A 70 -6.31 -2.62 -4.93
CA VAL A 70 -7.20 -3.56 -5.55
C VAL A 70 -6.34 -4.78 -5.83
N THR A 71 -6.77 -5.91 -5.37
CA THR A 71 -5.99 -7.09 -5.53
C THR A 71 -6.60 -8.02 -6.47
N PRO A 72 -6.43 -7.83 -7.68
CA PRO A 72 -7.08 -8.64 -8.66
C PRO A 72 -6.49 -10.00 -8.73
N VAL A 73 -5.37 -10.10 -8.20
CA VAL A 73 -4.73 -11.26 -8.25
C VAL A 73 -5.46 -12.44 -8.06
N ARG A 74 -6.12 -12.57 -7.07
CA ARG A 74 -6.74 -13.64 -6.82
C ARG A 74 -7.73 -13.91 -7.67
N GLY A 75 -8.45 -13.13 -8.00
CA GLY A 75 -9.54 -13.43 -8.80
C GLY A 75 -9.17 -13.89 -10.08
N THR A 76 -8.13 -13.45 -10.48
CA THR A 76 -7.88 -13.76 -11.76
C THR A 76 -7.39 -15.05 -11.92
N ARG A 77 -6.95 -15.54 -11.18
CA ARG A 77 -6.43 -16.64 -11.44
C ARG A 77 -7.16 -17.55 -11.74
N ARG A 78 -7.76 -17.73 -11.77
CA ARG A 78 -8.45 -18.59 -12.06
C ARG A 78 -8.79 -18.67 -13.18
N GLY A 79 -8.68 -18.20 -13.50
CA GLY A 79 -9.20 -18.16 -14.53
C GLY A 79 -8.77 -19.05 -15.32
N PRO A 80 -8.48 -19.39 -15.50
CA PRO A 80 -8.15 -20.09 -16.35
C PRO A 80 -8.67 -21.00 -16.39
N ALA A 81 -8.84 -20.87 -15.93
CA ALA A 81 -9.20 -21.66 -16.18
C ALA A 81 -9.39 -21.92 -16.78
#